data_fb28df2f8029f72a5648c2e84a2c856a
#
_entry.id   fb28df2f8029f72a5648c2e84a2c856a
#
_cell.length_a   1.000
_cell.length_b   1.000
_cell.length_c   1.000
_cell.angle_alpha   90.00
_cell.angle_beta   90.00
_cell.angle_gamma   90.00
#
_symmetry.space_group_name_H-M   'P 1'
#
loop_
_entity.id
_entity.type
_entity.pdbx_description
1 polymer ?
#
loop_
_entity_poly.entity_id
_entity_poly.type
_entity_poly.pdbx_seq_one_letter_code
_entity_poly.pdbx_strand_id
1 'polypeptide(L)'
;IYPVTVSLVPDISAALARGDRPAAGRSAAAALKLTTLIALPTGAGLSVLAGPILRLLYPAVPDTAAAAAYHLTILGIACIFVCLMVATNGVLQAYGKEYIPVVTLLCGGILKIITNYLMVGDPATNVRGAPVSTLYCYGLIVVLNLIAIARCVPERPSYLRLFARPVLITAVMALAARSSYGLLSRSLPERWAVLPAIAVAVVVYGVLVLALGAVTRQDVLDLPKGEKIARMLHLH
;
A
#
# COMPACT_ATOMS: atom_id res chain seq x y z
N ILE A 1 9.31 0.42 0.64
CA ILE A 1 8.76 -0.24 -0.58
C ILE A 1 9.74 -0.16 -1.75
N TYR A 2 10.37 0.98 -2.00
CA TYR A 2 11.39 1.12 -3.05
C TYR A 2 12.48 0.03 -3.02
N PRO A 3 13.08 -0.32 -1.85
CA PRO A 3 14.08 -1.40 -1.80
C PRO A 3 13.56 -2.77 -2.23
N VAL A 4 12.30 -3.09 -1.92
CA VAL A 4 11.68 -4.38 -2.29
C VAL A 4 11.49 -4.46 -3.80
N THR A 5 10.99 -3.39 -4.42
CA THR A 5 10.81 -3.35 -5.88
C THR A 5 12.14 -3.40 -6.61
N VAL A 6 13.13 -2.64 -6.15
CA VAL A 6 14.47 -2.58 -6.76
C VAL A 6 15.20 -3.92 -6.69
N SER A 7 15.01 -4.72 -5.64
CA SER A 7 15.66 -6.03 -5.53
C SER A 7 14.99 -7.11 -6.36
N LEU A 8 13.66 -7.05 -6.56
CA LEU A 8 12.90 -8.09 -7.26
C LEU A 8 12.86 -7.89 -8.79
N VAL A 9 13.02 -6.65 -9.28
CA VAL A 9 13.07 -6.38 -10.74
C VAL A 9 14.24 -7.10 -11.43
N PRO A 10 15.49 -7.06 -10.91
CA PRO A 10 16.60 -7.83 -11.47
C PRO A 10 16.35 -9.33 -11.48
N ASP A 11 15.71 -9.89 -10.44
CA ASP A 11 15.42 -11.33 -10.35
C ASP A 11 14.43 -11.77 -11.44
N ILE A 12 13.39 -10.97 -11.68
CA ILE A 12 12.44 -11.20 -12.78
C ILE A 12 13.17 -11.17 -14.13
N SER A 13 13.99 -10.13 -14.37
CA SER A 13 14.73 -9.99 -15.62
C SER A 13 15.74 -11.12 -15.84
N ALA A 14 16.44 -11.56 -14.78
CA ALA A 14 17.36 -12.67 -14.83
C ALA A 14 16.66 -14.01 -15.11
N ALA A 15 15.47 -14.24 -14.53
CA ALA A 15 14.68 -15.43 -14.82
C ALA A 15 14.18 -15.46 -16.27
N LEU A 16 13.76 -14.30 -16.81
CA LEU A 16 13.36 -14.16 -18.21
C LEU A 16 14.53 -14.39 -19.16
N ALA A 17 15.73 -13.88 -18.84
CA ALA A 17 16.94 -14.09 -19.64
C ALA A 17 17.35 -15.58 -19.71
N ARG A 18 17.07 -16.36 -18.67
CA ARG A 18 17.28 -17.82 -18.64
C ARG A 18 16.15 -18.61 -19.32
N GLY A 19 15.09 -17.96 -19.78
CA GLY A 19 13.91 -18.60 -20.34
C GLY A 19 12.98 -19.25 -19.29
N ASP A 20 13.24 -19.05 -18.00
CA ASP A 20 12.42 -19.58 -16.90
C ASP A 20 11.25 -18.63 -16.59
N ARG A 21 10.25 -18.69 -17.47
CA ARG A 21 9.02 -17.91 -17.33
C ARG A 21 8.26 -18.18 -16.02
N PRO A 22 8.10 -19.45 -15.57
CA PRO A 22 7.46 -19.74 -14.29
C PRO A 22 8.16 -19.08 -13.09
N ALA A 23 9.49 -19.03 -13.06
CA ALA A 23 10.24 -18.33 -12.01
C ALA A 23 9.98 -16.82 -12.06
N ALA A 24 10.00 -16.21 -13.26
CA ALA A 24 9.71 -14.81 -13.43
C ALA A 24 8.30 -14.44 -12.93
N GLY A 25 7.30 -15.27 -13.23
CA GLY A 25 5.93 -15.09 -12.74
C GLY A 25 5.81 -15.20 -11.22
N ARG A 26 6.52 -16.14 -10.59
CA ARG A 26 6.57 -16.27 -9.12
C ARG A 26 7.20 -15.03 -8.48
N SER A 27 8.33 -14.55 -9.00
CA SER A 27 8.98 -13.34 -8.50
C SER A 27 8.11 -12.09 -8.66
N ALA A 28 7.39 -11.96 -9.78
CA ALA A 28 6.44 -10.87 -9.99
C ALA A 28 5.27 -10.93 -8.99
N ALA A 29 4.72 -12.12 -8.75
CA ALA A 29 3.65 -12.31 -7.75
C ALA A 29 4.15 -12.02 -6.33
N ALA A 30 5.37 -12.42 -5.98
CA ALA A 30 5.99 -12.13 -4.69
C ALA A 30 6.20 -10.63 -4.50
N ALA A 31 6.68 -9.91 -5.51
CA ALA A 31 6.84 -8.45 -5.48
C ALA A 31 5.52 -7.73 -5.18
N LEU A 32 4.45 -8.08 -5.89
CA LEU A 32 3.12 -7.50 -5.68
C LEU A 32 2.57 -7.86 -4.30
N LYS A 33 2.74 -9.11 -3.84
CA LYS A 33 2.29 -9.59 -2.55
C LYS A 33 2.96 -8.85 -1.39
N LEU A 34 4.30 -8.75 -1.42
CA LEU A 34 5.07 -8.07 -0.39
C LEU A 34 4.75 -6.57 -0.35
N THR A 35 4.63 -5.94 -1.52
CA THR A 35 4.21 -4.53 -1.59
C THR A 35 2.84 -4.34 -0.97
N THR A 36 1.88 -5.22 -1.27
CA THR A 36 0.52 -5.16 -0.72
C THR A 36 0.51 -5.33 0.78
N LEU A 37 1.28 -6.29 1.31
CA LEU A 37 1.41 -6.55 2.75
C LEU A 37 2.00 -5.37 3.53
N ILE A 38 2.80 -4.52 2.91
CA ILE A 38 3.37 -3.33 3.55
C ILE A 38 2.46 -2.11 3.32
N ALA A 39 2.00 -1.92 2.09
CA ALA A 39 1.25 -0.73 1.69
C ALA A 39 -0.14 -0.65 2.35
N LEU A 40 -0.87 -1.76 2.43
CA LEU A 40 -2.22 -1.80 2.99
C LEU A 40 -2.26 -1.37 4.46
N PRO A 41 -1.50 -1.99 5.39
CA PRO A 41 -1.56 -1.60 6.80
C PRO A 41 -1.05 -0.18 7.03
N THR A 42 0.01 0.22 6.30
CA THR A 42 0.57 1.57 6.42
C THR A 42 -0.44 2.64 5.99
N GLY A 43 -1.04 2.48 4.80
CA GLY A 43 -2.02 3.44 4.30
C GLY A 43 -3.32 3.44 5.08
N ALA A 44 -3.84 2.26 5.47
CA ALA A 44 -5.04 2.14 6.28
C ALA A 44 -4.83 2.70 7.70
N GLY A 45 -3.68 2.40 8.33
CA GLY A 45 -3.31 2.95 9.64
C GLY A 45 -3.24 4.47 9.62
N LEU A 46 -2.58 5.03 8.60
CA LEU A 46 -2.50 6.48 8.39
C LEU A 46 -3.89 7.11 8.19
N SER A 47 -4.75 6.43 7.44
CA SER A 47 -6.11 6.88 7.15
C SER A 47 -7.00 6.87 8.41
N VAL A 48 -7.00 5.75 9.16
CA VAL A 48 -7.88 5.56 10.31
C VAL A 48 -7.45 6.41 11.51
N LEU A 49 -6.15 6.63 11.70
CA LEU A 49 -5.57 7.42 12.79
C LEU A 49 -5.17 8.84 12.34
N ALA A 50 -5.64 9.33 11.18
CA ALA A 50 -5.25 10.62 10.63
C ALA A 50 -5.46 11.79 11.62
N GLY A 51 -6.63 11.89 12.22
CA GLY A 51 -6.93 12.93 13.23
C GLY A 51 -6.03 12.87 14.46
N PRO A 52 -5.95 11.72 15.14
CA PRO A 52 -5.03 11.52 16.27
C PRO A 52 -3.57 11.82 15.95
N ILE A 53 -3.07 11.39 14.80
CA ILE A 53 -1.70 11.64 14.35
C ILE A 53 -1.45 13.15 14.19
N LEU A 54 -2.37 13.86 13.54
CA LEU A 54 -2.21 15.31 13.33
C LEU A 54 -2.31 16.11 14.63
N ARG A 55 -3.16 15.70 15.57
CA ARG A 55 -3.21 16.33 16.92
C ARG A 55 -1.94 16.10 17.71
N LEU A 56 -1.27 14.95 17.52
CA LEU A 56 0.02 14.69 18.13
C LEU A 56 1.12 15.59 17.54
N LEU A 57 1.14 15.72 16.22
CA LEU A 57 2.19 16.47 15.49
C LEU A 57 2.01 17.99 15.59
N TYR A 58 0.76 18.47 15.65
CA TYR A 58 0.41 19.89 15.63
C TYR A 58 -0.44 20.30 16.83
N PRO A 59 0.06 20.14 18.06
CA PRO A 59 -0.72 20.44 19.27
C PRO A 59 -1.03 21.94 19.44
N ALA A 60 -0.25 22.83 18.81
CA ALA A 60 -0.42 24.28 18.90
C ALA A 60 -1.59 24.83 18.04
N VAL A 61 -2.06 24.05 17.06
CA VAL A 61 -3.10 24.49 16.09
C VAL A 61 -4.15 23.38 15.89
N PRO A 62 -4.95 23.06 16.92
CA PRO A 62 -5.86 21.91 16.91
C PRO A 62 -6.94 21.99 15.83
N ASP A 63 -7.45 23.18 15.54
CA ASP A 63 -8.49 23.39 14.51
C ASP A 63 -7.95 23.14 13.11
N THR A 64 -6.73 23.60 12.82
CA THR A 64 -6.04 23.34 11.55
C THR A 64 -5.71 21.86 11.41
N ALA A 65 -5.27 21.21 12.49
CA ALA A 65 -5.02 19.78 12.52
C ALA A 65 -6.30 18.96 12.25
N ALA A 66 -7.44 19.37 12.81
CA ALA A 66 -8.73 18.74 12.56
C ALA A 66 -9.18 18.91 11.10
N ALA A 67 -9.02 20.09 10.51
CA ALA A 67 -9.32 20.35 9.10
C ALA A 67 -8.42 19.51 8.16
N ALA A 68 -7.14 19.38 8.50
CA ALA A 68 -6.17 18.60 7.73
C ALA A 68 -6.39 17.07 7.84
N ALA A 69 -7.10 16.61 8.87
CA ALA A 69 -7.36 15.17 9.07
C ALA A 69 -8.10 14.51 7.90
N TYR A 70 -9.04 15.22 7.28
CA TYR A 70 -9.71 14.75 6.07
C TYR A 70 -8.72 14.48 4.93
N HIS A 71 -7.79 15.40 4.70
CA HIS A 71 -6.79 15.26 3.64
C HIS A 71 -5.87 14.05 3.89
N LEU A 72 -5.40 13.92 5.13
CA LEU A 72 -4.53 12.79 5.50
C LEU A 72 -5.27 11.44 5.42
N THR A 73 -6.55 11.38 5.74
CA THR A 73 -7.39 10.19 5.59
C THR A 73 -7.40 9.71 4.13
N ILE A 74 -7.66 10.59 3.19
CA ILE A 74 -7.71 10.23 1.76
C ILE A 74 -6.32 9.95 1.21
N LEU A 75 -5.31 10.73 1.58
CA LEU A 75 -3.93 10.52 1.17
C LEU A 75 -3.35 9.21 1.72
N GLY A 76 -3.79 8.77 2.91
CA GLY A 76 -3.45 7.44 3.44
C GLY A 76 -3.90 6.31 2.50
N ILE A 77 -5.14 6.39 1.99
CA ILE A 77 -5.64 5.45 0.99
C ILE A 77 -4.88 5.60 -0.33
N ALA A 78 -4.65 6.82 -0.80
CA ALA A 78 -3.90 7.08 -2.02
C ALA A 78 -2.47 6.52 -1.96
N CYS A 79 -1.82 6.55 -0.78
CA CYS A 79 -0.50 5.97 -0.55
C CYS A 79 -0.44 4.47 -0.87
N ILE A 80 -1.52 3.71 -0.62
CA ILE A 80 -1.61 2.30 -0.99
C ILE A 80 -1.47 2.15 -2.50
N PHE A 81 -2.21 2.96 -3.27
CA PHE A 81 -2.15 2.93 -4.73
C PHE A 81 -0.81 3.42 -5.28
N VAL A 82 -0.18 4.42 -4.66
CA VAL A 82 1.18 4.85 -5.03
C VAL A 82 2.18 3.69 -4.89
N CYS A 83 2.11 2.97 -3.78
CA CYS A 83 2.98 1.82 -3.55
C CYS A 83 2.75 0.70 -4.58
N LEU A 84 1.49 0.39 -4.86
CA LEU A 84 1.12 -0.60 -5.88
C LEU A 84 1.52 -0.16 -7.28
N MET A 85 1.40 1.14 -7.61
CA MET A 85 1.88 1.69 -8.88
C MET A 85 3.37 1.45 -9.05
N VAL A 86 4.19 1.72 -8.03
CA VAL A 86 5.64 1.49 -8.10
C VAL A 86 5.96 0.02 -8.37
N ALA A 87 5.30 -0.90 -7.67
CA ALA A 87 5.51 -2.34 -7.85
C ALA A 87 5.05 -2.82 -9.23
N THR A 88 3.86 -2.40 -9.68
CA THR A 88 3.34 -2.79 -11.00
C THR A 88 4.15 -2.22 -12.15
N ASN A 89 4.66 -0.98 -12.02
CA ASN A 89 5.59 -0.39 -12.97
C ASN A 89 6.88 -1.21 -13.05
N GLY A 90 7.47 -1.59 -11.90
CA GLY A 90 8.67 -2.41 -11.86
C GLY A 90 8.48 -3.77 -12.54
N VAL A 91 7.35 -4.44 -12.31
CA VAL A 91 7.02 -5.70 -13.00
C VAL A 91 6.94 -5.48 -14.51
N LEU A 92 6.21 -4.46 -14.99
CA LEU A 92 6.09 -4.18 -16.42
C LEU A 92 7.45 -3.86 -17.07
N GLN A 93 8.29 -3.10 -16.38
CA GLN A 93 9.66 -2.79 -16.85
C GLN A 93 10.50 -4.06 -16.96
N ALA A 94 10.46 -4.95 -15.95
CA ALA A 94 11.20 -6.21 -15.98
C ALA A 94 10.79 -7.11 -17.16
N TYR A 95 9.53 -7.05 -17.60
CA TYR A 95 9.02 -7.75 -18.78
C TYR A 95 9.28 -6.99 -20.10
N GLY A 96 10.10 -5.92 -20.09
CA GLY A 96 10.41 -5.13 -21.29
C GLY A 96 9.23 -4.32 -21.84
N LYS A 97 8.23 -4.02 -20.99
CA LYS A 97 7.04 -3.24 -21.37
C LYS A 97 7.09 -1.83 -20.78
N GLU A 98 8.24 -1.18 -20.91
CA GLU A 98 8.51 0.13 -20.30
C GLU A 98 7.59 1.25 -20.79
N TYR A 99 7.04 1.13 -22.02
CA TYR A 99 6.12 2.12 -22.58
C TYR A 99 4.75 2.12 -21.85
N ILE A 100 4.32 0.99 -21.27
CA ILE A 100 3.01 0.88 -20.61
C ILE A 100 2.93 1.79 -19.38
N PRO A 101 3.89 1.77 -18.44
CA PRO A 101 3.90 2.72 -17.32
C PRO A 101 3.85 4.19 -17.75
N VAL A 102 4.52 4.55 -18.85
CA VAL A 102 4.51 5.92 -19.39
C VAL A 102 3.09 6.30 -19.83
N VAL A 103 2.42 5.44 -20.60
CA VAL A 103 1.06 5.67 -21.07
C VAL A 103 0.06 5.73 -19.91
N THR A 104 0.17 4.81 -18.95
CA THR A 104 -0.75 4.78 -17.81
C THR A 104 -0.55 5.99 -16.88
N LEU A 105 0.70 6.47 -16.72
CA LEU A 105 0.99 7.72 -16.01
C LEU A 105 0.41 8.94 -16.71
N LEU A 106 0.48 9.02 -18.04
CA LEU A 106 -0.15 10.08 -18.81
C LEU A 106 -1.68 10.06 -18.64
N CYS A 107 -2.31 8.90 -18.76
CA CYS A 107 -3.75 8.76 -18.53
C CYS A 107 -4.16 9.19 -17.13
N GLY A 108 -3.42 8.74 -16.10
CA GLY A 108 -3.65 9.14 -14.71
C GLY A 108 -3.42 10.63 -14.49
N GLY A 109 -2.39 11.21 -15.11
CA GLY A 109 -2.08 12.64 -15.04
C GLY A 109 -3.19 13.50 -15.68
N ILE A 110 -3.68 13.12 -16.84
CA ILE A 110 -4.81 13.78 -17.51
C ILE A 110 -6.06 13.72 -16.60
N LEU A 111 -6.39 12.54 -16.07
CA LEU A 111 -7.51 12.38 -15.15
C LEU A 111 -7.34 13.29 -13.92
N LYS A 112 -6.13 13.35 -13.36
CA LYS A 112 -5.82 14.20 -12.20
C LYS A 112 -6.03 15.69 -12.51
N ILE A 113 -5.61 16.17 -13.67
CA ILE A 113 -5.81 17.55 -14.08
C ILE A 113 -7.31 17.86 -14.19
N ILE A 114 -8.07 17.01 -14.87
CA ILE A 114 -9.52 17.19 -15.07
C ILE A 114 -10.24 17.17 -13.72
N THR A 115 -10.01 16.13 -12.90
CA THR A 115 -10.69 16.00 -11.61
C THR A 115 -10.29 17.09 -10.63
N ASN A 116 -9.01 17.51 -10.64
CA ASN A 116 -8.54 18.60 -9.79
C ASN A 116 -9.18 19.93 -10.20
N TYR A 117 -9.24 20.23 -11.49
CA TYR A 117 -9.91 21.44 -12.02
C TYR A 117 -11.37 21.48 -11.61
N LEU A 118 -12.12 20.38 -11.79
CA LEU A 118 -13.54 20.31 -11.46
C LEU A 118 -13.80 20.38 -9.95
N MET A 119 -13.01 19.67 -9.14
CA MET A 119 -13.26 19.53 -7.70
C MET A 119 -12.69 20.72 -6.88
N VAL A 120 -11.53 21.22 -7.23
CA VAL A 120 -10.94 22.38 -6.51
C VAL A 120 -11.57 23.69 -6.99
N GLY A 121 -12.00 23.74 -8.25
CA GLY A 121 -12.73 24.89 -8.82
C GLY A 121 -14.16 25.06 -8.27
N ASP A 122 -14.74 24.00 -7.69
CA ASP A 122 -16.06 24.07 -7.05
C ASP A 122 -15.94 24.66 -5.62
N PRO A 123 -16.63 25.78 -5.33
CA PRO A 123 -16.62 26.39 -3.99
C PRO A 123 -17.08 25.46 -2.86
N ALA A 124 -17.89 24.43 -3.15
CA ALA A 124 -18.37 23.47 -2.16
C ALA A 124 -17.30 22.46 -1.73
N THR A 125 -16.43 22.04 -2.65
CA THR A 125 -15.37 21.06 -2.38
C THR A 125 -14.02 21.71 -2.12
N ASN A 126 -13.68 22.77 -2.87
CA ASN A 126 -12.47 23.57 -2.74
C ASN A 126 -11.20 22.69 -2.56
N VAL A 127 -10.29 23.04 -1.65
CA VAL A 127 -9.03 22.32 -1.39
C VAL A 127 -9.25 20.83 -1.03
N ARG A 128 -10.42 20.45 -0.50
CA ARG A 128 -10.76 19.06 -0.20
C ARG A 128 -10.77 18.14 -1.43
N GLY A 129 -10.96 18.71 -2.62
CA GLY A 129 -10.91 17.94 -3.89
C GLY A 129 -9.52 17.44 -4.28
N ALA A 130 -8.45 18.10 -3.85
CA ALA A 130 -7.09 17.77 -4.26
C ALA A 130 -6.61 16.34 -3.83
N PRO A 131 -6.84 15.86 -2.60
CA PRO A 131 -6.53 14.48 -2.23
C PRO A 131 -7.36 13.46 -2.99
N VAL A 132 -8.62 13.78 -3.28
CA VAL A 132 -9.53 12.89 -4.01
C VAL A 132 -9.08 12.72 -5.46
N SER A 133 -8.68 13.81 -6.13
CA SER A 133 -8.13 13.74 -7.49
C SER A 133 -6.84 12.91 -7.53
N THR A 134 -6.03 12.99 -6.48
CA THR A 134 -4.81 12.17 -6.33
C THR A 134 -5.15 10.69 -6.19
N LEU A 135 -6.17 10.35 -5.39
CA LEU A 135 -6.66 8.99 -5.23
C LEU A 135 -7.16 8.40 -6.56
N TYR A 136 -7.95 9.16 -7.33
CA TYR A 136 -8.43 8.72 -8.65
C TYR A 136 -7.30 8.52 -9.65
N CYS A 137 -6.31 9.42 -9.66
CA CYS A 137 -5.14 9.30 -10.52
C CYS A 137 -4.40 7.97 -10.29
N TYR A 138 -3.95 7.74 -9.06
CA TYR A 138 -3.17 6.52 -8.75
C TYR A 138 -4.02 5.26 -8.79
N GLY A 139 -5.30 5.34 -8.44
CA GLY A 139 -6.24 4.24 -8.60
C GLY A 139 -6.38 3.80 -10.06
N LEU A 140 -6.57 4.75 -10.98
CA LEU A 140 -6.63 4.47 -12.42
C LEU A 140 -5.33 3.84 -12.93
N ILE A 141 -4.17 4.40 -12.56
CA ILE A 141 -2.86 3.89 -13.00
C ILE A 141 -2.70 2.42 -12.56
N VAL A 142 -3.00 2.11 -11.30
CA VAL A 142 -2.88 0.74 -10.78
C VAL A 142 -3.82 -0.22 -11.51
N VAL A 143 -5.06 0.17 -11.77
CA VAL A 143 -6.02 -0.66 -12.51
C VAL A 143 -5.51 -0.93 -13.93
N LEU A 144 -5.06 0.09 -14.64
CA LEU A 144 -4.52 -0.07 -16.00
C LEU A 144 -3.27 -0.94 -16.02
N ASN A 145 -2.36 -0.75 -15.05
CA ASN A 145 -1.16 -1.57 -14.93
C ASN A 145 -1.50 -3.04 -14.62
N LEU A 146 -2.44 -3.32 -13.72
CA LEU A 146 -2.88 -4.69 -13.41
C LEU A 146 -3.52 -5.37 -14.63
N ILE A 147 -4.32 -4.63 -15.41
CA ILE A 147 -4.88 -5.12 -16.67
C ILE A 147 -3.75 -5.43 -17.67
N ALA A 148 -2.76 -4.56 -17.77
CA ALA A 148 -1.61 -4.77 -18.64
C ALA A 148 -0.79 -6.00 -18.22
N ILE A 149 -0.51 -6.16 -16.93
CA ILE A 149 0.17 -7.35 -16.38
C ILE A 149 -0.66 -8.61 -16.69
N ALA A 150 -1.98 -8.57 -16.50
CA ALA A 150 -2.86 -9.70 -16.81
C ALA A 150 -2.84 -10.10 -18.29
N ARG A 151 -2.52 -9.17 -19.20
CA ARG A 151 -2.44 -9.43 -20.65
C ARG A 151 -1.03 -9.82 -21.11
N CYS A 152 0.00 -9.26 -20.47
CA CYS A 152 1.40 -9.40 -20.92
C CYS A 152 2.18 -10.48 -20.18
N VAL A 153 1.75 -10.87 -18.96
CA VAL A 153 2.41 -11.89 -18.15
C VAL A 153 1.65 -13.21 -18.31
N PRO A 154 2.27 -14.24 -18.94
CA PRO A 154 1.61 -15.53 -19.19
C PRO A 154 1.21 -16.26 -17.90
N GLU A 155 2.08 -16.21 -16.89
CA GLU A 155 1.84 -16.79 -15.57
C GLU A 155 1.05 -15.82 -14.69
N ARG A 156 -0.25 -15.76 -14.89
CA ARG A 156 -1.13 -14.83 -14.20
C ARG A 156 -1.17 -15.09 -12.70
N PRO A 157 -0.72 -14.16 -11.84
CA PRO A 157 -0.98 -14.28 -10.41
C PRO A 157 -2.49 -14.23 -10.16
N SER A 158 -3.00 -15.09 -9.29
CA SER A 158 -4.41 -15.02 -8.88
C SER A 158 -4.62 -13.78 -8.01
N TYR A 159 -5.00 -12.66 -8.62
CA TYR A 159 -5.17 -11.37 -7.94
C TYR A 159 -6.09 -11.46 -6.71
N LEU A 160 -7.14 -12.28 -6.77
CA LEU A 160 -8.04 -12.47 -5.64
C LEU A 160 -7.32 -13.03 -4.42
N ARG A 161 -6.48 -14.05 -4.60
CA ARG A 161 -5.68 -14.62 -3.50
C ARG A 161 -4.59 -13.66 -3.03
N LEU A 162 -4.05 -12.85 -3.95
CA LEU A 162 -2.99 -11.89 -3.65
C LEU A 162 -3.49 -10.76 -2.75
N PHE A 163 -4.71 -10.23 -3.02
CA PHE A 163 -5.23 -9.05 -2.34
C PHE A 163 -6.22 -9.38 -1.22
N ALA A 164 -7.03 -10.44 -1.34
CA ALA A 164 -8.11 -10.71 -0.39
C ALA A 164 -7.62 -10.92 1.05
N ARG A 165 -6.59 -11.75 1.25
CA ARG A 165 -6.05 -12.00 2.60
C ARG A 165 -5.44 -10.75 3.23
N PRO A 166 -4.51 -10.01 2.58
CA PRO A 166 -3.97 -8.77 3.13
C PRO A 166 -5.04 -7.72 3.42
N VAL A 167 -6.06 -7.60 2.56
CA VAL A 167 -7.16 -6.65 2.79
C VAL A 167 -7.96 -7.01 4.04
N LEU A 168 -8.31 -8.29 4.25
CA LEU A 168 -9.02 -8.75 5.44
C LEU A 168 -8.19 -8.49 6.72
N ILE A 169 -6.91 -8.86 6.71
CA ILE A 169 -5.99 -8.63 7.84
C ILE A 169 -5.91 -7.13 8.16
N THR A 170 -5.77 -6.31 7.13
CA THR A 170 -5.70 -4.85 7.27
C THR A 170 -7.00 -4.25 7.80
N ALA A 171 -8.16 -4.76 7.37
CA ALA A 171 -9.45 -4.32 7.89
C ALA A 171 -9.59 -4.60 9.40
N VAL A 172 -9.20 -5.80 9.84
CA VAL A 172 -9.21 -6.17 11.27
C VAL A 172 -8.22 -5.29 12.04
N MET A 173 -7.01 -5.07 11.52
CA MET A 173 -6.01 -4.16 12.11
C MET A 173 -6.57 -2.74 12.25
N ALA A 174 -7.20 -2.21 11.20
CA ALA A 174 -7.77 -0.86 11.21
C ALA A 174 -8.89 -0.70 12.25
N LEU A 175 -9.74 -1.71 12.39
CA LEU A 175 -10.76 -1.77 13.44
C LEU A 175 -10.12 -1.83 14.83
N ALA A 176 -9.10 -2.66 15.03
CA ALA A 176 -8.36 -2.74 16.30
C ALA A 176 -7.68 -1.41 16.65
N ALA A 177 -7.05 -0.74 15.68
CA ALA A 177 -6.43 0.57 15.85
C ALA A 177 -7.45 1.63 16.29
N ARG A 178 -8.59 1.68 15.61
CA ARG A 178 -9.66 2.63 15.94
C ARG A 178 -10.27 2.36 17.32
N SER A 179 -10.55 1.10 17.63
CA SER A 179 -11.14 0.69 18.91
C SER A 179 -10.18 0.94 20.08
N SER A 180 -8.91 0.56 19.93
CA SER A 180 -7.89 0.79 20.95
C SER A 180 -7.66 2.27 21.19
N TYR A 181 -7.62 3.10 20.15
CA TYR A 181 -7.55 4.55 20.32
C TYR A 181 -8.75 5.10 21.08
N GLY A 182 -9.99 4.68 20.74
CA GLY A 182 -11.19 5.12 21.41
C GLY A 182 -11.27 4.71 22.89
N LEU A 183 -10.69 3.56 23.26
CA LEU A 183 -10.58 3.13 24.65
C LEU A 183 -9.50 3.90 25.42
N LEU A 184 -8.32 4.03 24.82
CA LEU A 184 -7.17 4.68 25.44
C LEU A 184 -7.35 6.19 25.60
N SER A 185 -8.06 6.85 24.69
CA SER A 185 -8.38 8.28 24.78
C SER A 185 -9.31 8.65 25.95
N ARG A 186 -9.94 7.64 26.60
CA ARG A 186 -10.74 7.85 27.83
C ARG A 186 -9.87 7.94 29.09
N SER A 187 -8.69 7.29 29.07
CA SER A 187 -7.82 7.17 30.25
C SER A 187 -6.51 7.98 30.10
N LEU A 188 -6.13 8.31 28.87
CA LEU A 188 -4.90 9.04 28.55
C LEU A 188 -5.24 10.35 27.80
N PRO A 189 -4.39 11.38 27.90
CA PRO A 189 -4.55 12.57 27.06
C PRO A 189 -4.59 12.16 25.59
N GLU A 190 -5.58 12.66 24.84
CA GLU A 190 -5.87 12.28 23.44
C GLU A 190 -4.62 12.22 22.54
N ARG A 191 -3.69 13.17 22.72
CA ARG A 191 -2.46 13.26 21.94
C ARG A 191 -1.52 12.07 22.14
N TRP A 192 -1.46 11.51 23.36
CA TRP A 192 -0.57 10.39 23.68
C TRP A 192 -1.20 9.03 23.44
N ALA A 193 -2.52 8.95 23.42
CA ALA A 193 -3.28 7.71 23.20
C ALA A 193 -3.01 7.11 21.80
N VAL A 194 -2.54 7.89 20.83
CA VAL A 194 -2.26 7.41 19.47
C VAL A 194 -1.04 6.48 19.42
N LEU A 195 -0.01 6.70 20.25
CA LEU A 195 1.19 5.88 20.23
C LEU A 195 0.92 4.41 20.63
N PRO A 196 0.27 4.13 21.79
CA PRO A 196 -0.10 2.76 22.11
C PRO A 196 -1.15 2.18 21.15
N ALA A 197 -2.04 2.98 20.56
CA ALA A 197 -2.97 2.51 19.53
C ALA A 197 -2.22 2.02 18.26
N ILE A 198 -1.18 2.73 17.84
CA ILE A 198 -0.30 2.29 16.74
C ILE A 198 0.42 0.98 17.13
N ALA A 199 0.96 0.89 18.36
CA ALA A 199 1.62 -0.33 18.82
C ALA A 199 0.68 -1.54 18.80
N VAL A 200 -0.56 -1.39 19.28
CA VAL A 200 -1.60 -2.44 19.20
C VAL A 200 -1.88 -2.82 17.75
N ALA A 201 -2.02 -1.83 16.85
CA ALA A 201 -2.25 -2.09 15.44
C ALA A 201 -1.11 -2.92 14.80
N VAL A 202 0.14 -2.59 15.10
CA VAL A 202 1.32 -3.31 14.59
C VAL A 202 1.35 -4.74 15.12
N VAL A 203 1.09 -4.93 16.41
CA VAL A 203 1.05 -6.28 17.03
C VAL A 203 -0.09 -7.12 16.44
N VAL A 204 -1.30 -6.57 16.35
CA VAL A 204 -2.46 -7.27 15.78
C VAL A 204 -2.18 -7.63 14.31
N TYR A 205 -1.62 -6.71 13.54
CA TYR A 205 -1.25 -6.98 12.15
C TYR A 205 -0.23 -8.11 12.05
N GLY A 206 0.85 -8.03 12.81
CA GLY A 206 1.92 -9.04 12.83
C GLY A 206 1.40 -10.44 13.19
N VAL A 207 0.58 -10.53 14.25
CA VAL A 207 -0.04 -11.79 14.68
C VAL A 207 -0.95 -12.35 13.59
N LEU A 208 -1.78 -11.53 12.97
CA LEU A 208 -2.70 -11.99 11.92
C LEU A 208 -1.98 -12.41 10.65
N VAL A 209 -0.92 -11.72 10.26
CA VAL A 209 -0.08 -12.08 9.09
C VAL A 209 0.54 -13.48 9.30
N LEU A 210 1.02 -13.77 10.51
CA LEU A 210 1.60 -15.06 10.86
C LEU A 210 0.52 -16.14 11.00
N ALA A 211 -0.57 -15.87 11.72
CA ALA A 211 -1.63 -16.83 11.97
C ALA A 211 -2.38 -17.26 10.69
N LEU A 212 -2.59 -16.33 9.76
CA LEU A 212 -3.29 -16.62 8.50
C LEU A 212 -2.33 -17.06 7.37
N GLY A 213 -1.05 -17.21 7.66
CA GLY A 213 -0.04 -17.63 6.68
C GLY A 213 0.01 -16.70 5.45
N ALA A 214 -0.21 -15.40 5.68
CA ALA A 214 -0.16 -14.41 4.59
C ALA A 214 1.26 -14.27 4.03
N VAL A 215 2.28 -14.59 4.83
CA VAL A 215 3.69 -14.71 4.44
C VAL A 215 4.08 -16.17 4.51
N THR A 216 4.47 -16.75 3.37
CA THR A 216 5.02 -18.09 3.30
C THR A 216 6.54 -18.06 3.49
N ARG A 217 7.12 -19.17 3.96
CA ARG A 217 8.57 -19.31 4.10
C ARG A 217 9.32 -18.98 2.81
N GLN A 218 8.75 -19.37 1.66
CA GLN A 218 9.31 -19.06 0.35
C GLN A 218 9.34 -17.55 0.07
N ASP A 219 8.29 -16.81 0.42
CA ASP A 219 8.25 -15.36 0.24
C ASP A 219 9.36 -14.63 1.03
N VAL A 220 9.75 -15.22 2.18
CA VAL A 220 10.81 -14.68 3.04
C VAL A 220 12.20 -15.07 2.54
N LEU A 221 12.36 -16.29 2.02
CA LEU A 221 13.64 -16.77 1.49
C LEU A 221 14.05 -16.03 0.21
N ASP A 222 13.08 -15.54 -0.57
CA ASP A 222 13.31 -14.74 -1.77
C ASP A 222 13.77 -13.29 -1.45
N LEU A 223 13.78 -12.90 -0.15
CA LEU A 223 14.30 -11.58 0.27
C LEU A 223 15.82 -11.63 0.54
N PRO A 224 16.55 -10.56 0.25
CA PRO A 224 17.95 -10.45 0.63
C PRO A 224 18.08 -10.56 2.17
N LYS A 225 18.77 -11.59 2.67
CA LYS A 225 18.86 -12.04 4.08
C LYS A 225 17.63 -12.80 4.60
N GLY A 226 16.83 -13.38 3.71
CA GLY A 226 15.60 -14.12 4.05
C GLY A 226 15.79 -15.27 5.03
N GLU A 227 16.92 -16.00 4.98
CA GLU A 227 17.22 -17.08 5.93
C GLU A 227 17.26 -16.61 7.40
N LYS A 228 17.82 -15.41 7.67
CA LYS A 228 17.85 -14.87 9.05
C LYS A 228 16.45 -14.47 9.52
N ILE A 229 15.64 -13.92 8.62
CA ILE A 229 14.26 -13.49 8.92
C ILE A 229 13.35 -14.72 9.08
N ALA A 230 13.50 -15.74 8.26
CA ALA A 230 12.74 -16.98 8.37
C ALA A 230 13.01 -17.72 9.70
N ARG A 231 14.27 -17.73 10.18
CA ARG A 231 14.63 -18.28 11.49
C ARG A 231 14.05 -17.48 12.64
N MET A 232 14.04 -16.14 12.57
CA MET A 232 13.45 -15.28 13.61
C MET A 232 11.93 -15.42 13.71
N LEU A 233 11.24 -15.67 12.58
CA LEU A 233 9.78 -15.79 12.54
C LEU A 233 9.26 -17.21 12.77
N HIS A 234 10.12 -18.20 13.07
CA HIS A 234 9.75 -19.62 13.29
C HIS A 234 8.82 -20.16 12.19
N LEU A 235 8.99 -19.75 10.95
CA LEU A 235 8.21 -20.23 9.82
C LEU A 235 8.71 -21.65 9.44
N HIS A 236 7.91 -22.65 9.79
CA HIS A 236 8.12 -24.06 9.41
C HIS A 236 7.72 -24.34 7.96
#